data_5b21441a3302ae0aa35fcb217e80e3c9
#
_entry.id   5b21441a3302ae0aa35fcb217e80e3c9
#
_cell.length_a   1.000
_cell.length_b   1.000
_cell.length_c   1.000
_cell.angle_alpha   90.00
_cell.angle_beta   90.00
_cell.angle_gamma   90.00
#
_symmetry.space_group_name_H-M   'P 1'
#
loop_
_entity.id
_entity.type
_entity.pdbx_description
1 polymer ?
#
loop_
_entity_poly.entity_id
_entity_poly.type
_entity_poly.pdbx_seq_one_letter_code
_entity_poly.pdbx_strand_id
1 'polypeptide(L)'
;LNRIGDLGNIITKTSSNIVMIDHHQNPKNYADLIFSHPDIGSTCELLYEIFMSLNYKKLIDKDISTCLYLGIMTDTGSFQYSSVSSRTHEIVSDLLKNKINNSKIYNKVYNDSSKSRLNILGSALNNLTHLKSYATAYMYINRVDLERFDYKKGDSEGIVNYGLSLKDVIFCAIFIEDINDGDNVKISFRSIGDFPCNKFAEENFNGGGHINASGGRFEGSAKKAIEYFLKVIPNYKNKLL
;
A
#
# COMPACT_ATOMS: atom_id res chain seq x y z
N LEU A 1 10.56 13.82 -1.94
CA LEU A 1 9.59 14.89 -2.23
C LEU A 1 8.41 14.40 -3.08
N ASN A 2 8.59 13.45 -3.99
CA ASN A 2 7.51 12.96 -4.87
C ASN A 2 6.30 12.35 -4.13
N ARG A 3 6.50 11.86 -2.90
CA ARG A 3 5.42 11.27 -2.07
C ARG A 3 4.49 12.29 -1.42
N ILE A 4 4.92 13.54 -1.32
CA ILE A 4 4.13 14.63 -0.75
C ILE A 4 3.44 15.49 -1.81
N GLY A 5 3.47 15.05 -3.08
CA GLY A 5 2.80 15.71 -4.19
C GLY A 5 3.26 17.16 -4.38
N ASP A 6 2.31 18.06 -4.61
CA ASP A 6 2.60 19.48 -4.89
C ASP A 6 3.26 20.22 -3.73
N LEU A 7 3.15 19.71 -2.49
CA LEU A 7 3.85 20.27 -1.33
C LEU A 7 5.37 20.23 -1.48
N GLY A 8 5.91 19.33 -2.30
CA GLY A 8 7.35 19.26 -2.60
C GLY A 8 7.91 20.58 -3.13
N ASN A 9 7.16 21.27 -3.98
CA ASN A 9 7.55 22.57 -4.53
C ASN A 9 7.54 23.70 -3.50
N ILE A 10 6.69 23.60 -2.47
CA ILE A 10 6.61 24.56 -1.37
C ILE A 10 7.80 24.36 -0.43
N ILE A 11 8.06 23.10 -0.06
CA ILE A 11 9.15 22.74 0.86
C ILE A 11 10.51 23.17 0.31
N THR A 12 10.76 22.96 -0.98
CA THR A 12 12.04 23.35 -1.59
C THR A 12 12.29 24.85 -1.66
N LYS A 13 11.26 25.67 -1.46
CA LYS A 13 11.31 27.13 -1.51
C LYS A 13 11.17 27.81 -0.16
N THR A 14 10.90 27.05 0.91
CA THR A 14 10.72 27.61 2.25
C THR A 14 12.07 27.96 2.88
N SER A 15 12.10 29.02 3.69
CA SER A 15 13.20 29.37 4.59
C SER A 15 13.02 28.83 6.02
N SER A 16 11.92 28.13 6.27
CA SER A 16 11.64 27.53 7.57
C SER A 16 12.44 26.25 7.78
N ASN A 17 12.76 25.93 9.04
CA ASN A 17 13.34 24.65 9.39
C ASN A 17 12.37 23.51 9.03
N ILE A 18 12.89 22.46 8.42
CA ILE A 18 12.13 21.30 7.98
C ILE A 18 12.46 20.12 8.87
N VAL A 19 11.43 19.49 9.43
CA VAL A 19 11.54 18.22 10.14
C VAL A 19 10.87 17.14 9.31
N MET A 20 11.58 16.04 9.04
CA MET A 20 11.05 14.86 8.37
C MET A 20 10.88 13.72 9.36
N ILE A 21 9.69 13.16 9.45
CA ILE A 21 9.37 11.95 10.20
C ILE A 21 8.86 10.91 9.19
N ASP A 22 9.58 9.82 9.01
CA ASP A 22 9.31 8.84 7.95
C ASP A 22 9.75 7.43 8.36
N HIS A 23 9.02 6.41 7.90
CA HIS A 23 9.40 5.00 8.09
C HIS A 23 9.72 4.29 6.77
N HIS A 24 9.70 5.01 5.65
CA HIS A 24 10.00 4.40 4.36
C HIS A 24 11.51 4.15 4.18
N GLN A 25 11.83 3.15 3.37
CA GLN A 25 13.21 2.89 2.95
C GLN A 25 13.75 3.99 2.03
N ASN A 26 15.07 4.22 2.10
CA ASN A 26 15.80 5.17 1.26
C ASN A 26 15.26 6.62 1.36
N PRO A 27 15.19 7.21 2.56
CA PRO A 27 14.75 8.58 2.75
C PRO A 27 15.70 9.54 2.00
N LYS A 28 15.12 10.58 1.36
CA LYS A 28 15.93 11.63 0.75
C LYS A 28 16.34 12.65 1.81
N ASN A 29 17.61 13.06 1.78
CA ASN A 29 18.15 14.06 2.70
C ASN A 29 17.83 15.48 2.20
N TYR A 30 16.69 16.04 2.61
CA TYR A 30 16.26 17.42 2.28
C TYR A 30 15.76 18.21 3.49
N ALA A 31 15.70 17.58 4.66
CA ALA A 31 15.21 18.20 5.89
C ALA A 31 16.37 18.49 6.86
N ASP A 32 16.21 19.55 7.67
CA ASP A 32 17.19 19.95 8.66
C ASP A 32 17.31 18.95 9.81
N LEU A 33 16.19 18.29 10.13
CA LEU A 33 16.13 17.22 11.14
C LEU A 33 15.36 16.03 10.57
N ILE A 34 15.92 14.84 10.69
CA ILE A 34 15.36 13.62 10.12
C ILE A 34 15.20 12.54 11.19
N PHE A 35 13.95 12.11 11.39
CA PHE A 35 13.59 10.90 12.12
C PHE A 35 13.15 9.85 11.10
N SER A 36 14.03 8.92 10.74
CA SER A 36 13.73 7.87 9.76
C SER A 36 14.08 6.51 10.34
N HIS A 37 13.05 5.66 10.45
CA HIS A 37 13.17 4.31 11.00
C HIS A 37 12.41 3.30 10.13
N PRO A 38 13.05 2.71 9.10
CA PRO A 38 12.39 1.81 8.16
C PRO A 38 11.86 0.50 8.77
N ASP A 39 12.38 0.12 9.93
CA ASP A 39 11.99 -1.13 10.60
C ASP A 39 10.74 -0.98 11.47
N ILE A 40 10.24 0.24 11.67
CA ILE A 40 9.02 0.50 12.45
C ILE A 40 7.77 0.34 11.59
N GLY A 41 6.68 -0.15 12.19
CA GLY A 41 5.47 -0.52 11.49
C GLY A 41 4.74 0.61 10.77
N SER A 42 4.86 1.84 11.28
CA SER A 42 4.23 3.03 10.69
C SER A 42 4.89 4.33 11.15
N THR A 43 4.72 5.40 10.38
CA THR A 43 5.11 6.75 10.83
C THR A 43 4.34 7.19 12.07
N CYS A 44 3.10 6.72 12.28
CA CYS A 44 2.32 7.00 13.47
C CYS A 44 2.88 6.32 14.72
N GLU A 45 3.44 5.13 14.61
CA GLU A 45 4.18 4.46 15.67
C GLU A 45 5.43 5.24 16.03
N LEU A 46 6.21 5.67 15.04
CA LEU A 46 7.40 6.52 15.25
C LEU A 46 7.03 7.84 15.92
N LEU A 47 5.95 8.49 15.52
CA LEU A 47 5.47 9.73 16.13
C LEU A 47 5.07 9.54 17.59
N TYR A 48 4.43 8.41 17.94
CA TYR A 48 4.14 8.08 19.32
C TYR A 48 5.44 7.98 20.15
N GLU A 49 6.47 7.31 19.64
CA GLU A 49 7.75 7.18 20.32
C GLU A 49 8.44 8.55 20.52
N ILE A 50 8.34 9.44 19.55
CA ILE A 50 8.83 10.82 19.68
C ILE A 50 8.08 11.55 20.80
N PHE A 51 6.76 11.45 20.88
CA PHE A 51 5.98 12.05 21.97
C PHE A 51 6.40 11.49 23.34
N MET A 52 6.67 10.19 23.42
CA MET A 52 7.14 9.58 24.67
C MET A 52 8.52 10.06 25.06
N SER A 53 9.47 10.18 24.14
CA SER A 53 10.83 10.65 24.38
C SER A 53 10.88 12.11 24.85
N LEU A 54 9.92 12.91 24.39
CA LEU A 54 9.77 14.31 24.79
C LEU A 54 8.92 14.53 26.07
N ASN A 55 8.49 13.45 26.73
CA ASN A 55 7.58 13.49 27.87
C ASN A 55 6.21 14.13 27.59
N TYR A 56 5.74 14.06 26.33
CA TYR A 56 4.47 14.63 25.87
C TYR A 56 3.29 13.66 25.96
N LYS A 57 3.42 12.56 26.71
CA LYS A 57 2.34 11.58 26.90
C LYS A 57 1.00 12.21 27.28
N LYS A 58 1.02 13.23 28.15
CA LYS A 58 -0.19 13.91 28.63
C LYS A 58 -0.94 14.68 27.52
N LEU A 59 -0.28 14.99 26.41
CA LEU A 59 -0.89 15.66 25.26
C LEU A 59 -1.63 14.69 24.34
N ILE A 60 -1.38 13.38 24.46
CA ILE A 60 -2.03 12.36 23.65
C ILE A 60 -3.45 12.15 24.21
N ASP A 61 -4.36 12.96 23.73
CA ASP A 61 -5.77 12.88 24.04
C ASP A 61 -6.49 11.82 23.17
N LYS A 62 -7.82 11.78 23.22
CA LYS A 62 -8.63 10.86 22.45
C LYS A 62 -8.50 11.05 20.93
N ASP A 63 -8.43 12.29 20.46
CA ASP A 63 -8.41 12.62 19.03
C ASP A 63 -7.05 12.26 18.44
N ILE A 64 -5.96 12.63 19.12
CA ILE A 64 -4.59 12.23 18.74
C ILE A 64 -4.47 10.70 18.77
N SER A 65 -4.99 10.04 19.82
CA SER A 65 -4.99 8.57 19.90
C SER A 65 -5.76 7.92 18.75
N THR A 66 -6.88 8.52 18.32
CA THR A 66 -7.65 8.03 17.18
C THR A 66 -6.83 8.10 15.90
N CYS A 67 -6.15 9.22 15.65
CA CYS A 67 -5.30 9.40 14.46
C CYS A 67 -4.09 8.45 14.48
N LEU A 68 -3.39 8.33 15.61
CA LEU A 68 -2.24 7.42 15.74
C LEU A 68 -2.66 5.97 15.55
N TYR A 69 -3.76 5.54 16.20
CA TYR A 69 -4.30 4.20 16.05
C TYR A 69 -4.67 3.90 14.59
N LEU A 70 -5.35 4.84 13.92
CA LEU A 70 -5.72 4.70 12.51
C LEU A 70 -4.48 4.47 11.63
N GLY A 71 -3.44 5.30 11.77
CA GLY A 71 -2.23 5.16 10.97
C GLY A 71 -1.48 3.87 11.25
N ILE A 72 -1.34 3.46 12.52
CA ILE A 72 -0.74 2.17 12.89
C ILE A 72 -1.54 1.02 12.27
N MET A 73 -2.87 1.01 12.42
CA MET A 73 -3.75 -0.03 11.89
C MET A 73 -3.65 -0.15 10.37
N THR A 74 -3.64 0.96 9.63
CA THR A 74 -3.62 0.93 8.17
C THR A 74 -2.28 0.49 7.61
N ASP A 75 -1.17 1.03 8.14
CA ASP A 75 0.19 0.73 7.66
C ASP A 75 0.64 -0.69 8.00
N THR A 76 0.06 -1.28 9.05
CA THR A 76 0.35 -2.67 9.47
C THR A 76 -0.63 -3.70 8.89
N GLY A 77 -1.49 -3.29 7.96
CA GLY A 77 -2.52 -4.16 7.40
C GLY A 77 -3.43 -4.78 8.46
N SER A 78 -3.91 -3.98 9.40
CA SER A 78 -4.65 -4.46 10.58
C SER A 78 -3.84 -5.43 11.44
N PHE A 79 -2.57 -5.10 11.68
CA PHE A 79 -1.66 -5.87 12.53
C PHE A 79 -1.25 -7.24 11.97
N GLN A 80 -1.26 -7.41 10.64
CA GLN A 80 -0.94 -8.69 9.97
C GLN A 80 0.49 -8.70 9.40
N TYR A 81 1.10 -7.54 9.15
CA TYR A 81 2.41 -7.51 8.49
C TYR A 81 3.56 -7.83 9.46
N SER A 82 4.67 -8.31 8.91
CA SER A 82 5.87 -8.71 9.66
C SER A 82 6.54 -7.56 10.41
N SER A 83 6.24 -6.31 10.08
CA SER A 83 6.69 -5.12 10.80
C SER A 83 6.00 -4.92 12.16
N VAL A 84 4.95 -5.68 12.47
CA VAL A 84 4.26 -5.63 13.77
C VAL A 84 5.11 -6.31 14.84
N SER A 85 5.37 -5.58 15.92
CA SER A 85 6.15 -6.05 17.07
C SER A 85 5.31 -6.08 18.34
N SER A 86 5.86 -6.64 19.44
CA SER A 86 5.27 -6.50 20.77
C SER A 86 5.09 -5.03 21.16
N ARG A 87 6.05 -4.18 20.75
CA ARG A 87 6.00 -2.74 21.01
C ARG A 87 4.82 -2.07 20.31
N THR A 88 4.53 -2.45 19.07
CA THR A 88 3.33 -1.98 18.35
C THR A 88 2.06 -2.24 19.17
N HIS A 89 1.91 -3.45 19.73
CA HIS A 89 0.73 -3.80 20.55
C HIS A 89 0.69 -3.08 21.90
N GLU A 90 1.84 -2.81 22.53
CA GLU A 90 1.92 -1.99 23.75
C GLU A 90 1.44 -0.55 23.48
N ILE A 91 1.87 0.05 22.37
CA ILE A 91 1.41 1.38 21.95
C ILE A 91 -0.10 1.38 21.71
N VAL A 92 -0.61 0.40 20.97
CA VAL A 92 -2.04 0.24 20.75
C VAL A 92 -2.81 0.11 22.04
N SER A 93 -2.31 -0.71 22.98
CA SER A 93 -2.92 -0.84 24.32
C SER A 93 -2.96 0.50 25.06
N ASP A 94 -1.90 1.31 24.97
CA ASP A 94 -1.86 2.64 25.61
C ASP A 94 -2.86 3.62 24.95
N LEU A 95 -2.95 3.63 23.62
CA LEU A 95 -3.90 4.47 22.88
C LEU A 95 -5.35 4.12 23.21
N LEU A 96 -5.67 2.83 23.41
CA LEU A 96 -7.02 2.37 23.76
C LEU A 96 -7.47 2.86 25.16
N LYS A 97 -6.53 3.16 26.08
CA LYS A 97 -6.87 3.76 27.39
C LYS A 97 -7.54 5.12 27.28
N ASN A 98 -7.32 5.84 26.16
CA ASN A 98 -7.96 7.13 25.87
C ASN A 98 -9.38 6.98 25.30
N LYS A 99 -9.99 5.78 25.48
CA LYS A 99 -11.40 5.49 25.12
C LYS A 99 -11.73 5.76 23.65
N ILE A 100 -10.80 5.49 22.75
CA ILE A 100 -11.06 5.49 21.31
C ILE A 100 -11.99 4.33 20.95
N ASN A 101 -12.75 4.49 19.87
CA ASN A 101 -13.62 3.42 19.38
C ASN A 101 -12.95 2.71 18.20
N ASN A 102 -12.10 1.73 18.49
CA ASN A 102 -11.36 0.96 17.49
C ASN A 102 -12.28 0.24 16.48
N SER A 103 -13.43 -0.28 16.92
CA SER A 103 -14.41 -0.91 16.02
C SER A 103 -14.98 0.10 15.02
N LYS A 104 -15.32 1.32 15.47
CA LYS A 104 -15.78 2.38 14.56
C LYS A 104 -14.70 2.80 13.58
N ILE A 105 -13.44 2.90 14.02
CA ILE A 105 -12.29 3.23 13.14
C ILE A 105 -12.14 2.14 12.09
N TYR A 106 -12.09 0.87 12.49
CA TYR A 106 -11.98 -0.27 11.57
C TYR A 106 -13.10 -0.27 10.54
N ASN A 107 -14.36 -0.14 10.98
CA ASN A 107 -15.51 -0.15 10.09
C ASN A 107 -15.48 0.99 9.08
N LYS A 108 -15.01 2.18 9.48
CA LYS A 108 -14.86 3.31 8.55
C LYS A 108 -13.79 3.10 7.49
N VAL A 109 -12.77 2.31 7.77
CA VAL A 109 -11.70 2.01 6.81
C VAL A 109 -12.03 0.82 5.91
N TYR A 110 -12.54 -0.27 6.50
CA TYR A 110 -12.64 -1.55 5.80
C TYR A 110 -14.07 -1.98 5.46
N ASN A 111 -15.09 -1.46 6.15
CA ASN A 111 -16.49 -1.88 5.99
C ASN A 111 -17.39 -0.73 5.49
N ASP A 112 -16.82 0.34 4.93
CA ASP A 112 -17.55 1.49 4.37
C ASP A 112 -17.38 1.55 2.83
N SER A 113 -17.49 0.38 2.20
CA SER A 113 -17.30 0.26 0.75
C SER A 113 -18.56 0.66 -0.01
N SER A 114 -18.38 1.41 -1.11
CA SER A 114 -19.44 1.70 -2.06
C SER A 114 -19.88 0.43 -2.82
N LYS A 115 -21.09 0.43 -3.37
CA LYS A 115 -21.55 -0.64 -4.27
C LYS A 115 -20.63 -0.76 -5.50
N SER A 116 -20.15 0.39 -6.03
CA SER A 116 -19.17 0.44 -7.10
C SER A 116 -17.92 -0.38 -6.76
N ARG A 117 -17.29 -0.09 -5.61
CA ARG A 117 -16.12 -0.82 -5.12
C ARG A 117 -16.35 -2.33 -5.02
N LEU A 118 -17.50 -2.77 -4.51
CA LEU A 118 -17.82 -4.20 -4.40
C LEU A 118 -18.02 -4.85 -5.77
N ASN A 119 -18.62 -4.15 -6.73
CA ASN A 119 -18.76 -4.64 -8.09
C ASN A 119 -17.39 -4.73 -8.80
N ILE A 120 -16.52 -3.74 -8.63
CA ILE A 120 -15.14 -3.73 -9.14
C ILE A 120 -14.32 -4.89 -8.54
N LEU A 121 -14.47 -5.14 -7.24
CA LEU A 121 -13.86 -6.31 -6.60
C LEU A 121 -14.39 -7.62 -7.22
N GLY A 122 -15.71 -7.72 -7.42
CA GLY A 122 -16.32 -8.89 -8.07
C GLY A 122 -15.78 -9.12 -9.48
N SER A 123 -15.63 -8.05 -10.29
CA SER A 123 -15.03 -8.14 -11.62
C SER A 123 -13.58 -8.64 -11.56
N ALA A 124 -12.76 -8.07 -10.67
CA ALA A 124 -11.37 -8.49 -10.51
C ALA A 124 -11.24 -9.96 -10.11
N LEU A 125 -12.08 -10.44 -9.18
CA LEU A 125 -12.07 -11.82 -8.73
C LEU A 125 -12.54 -12.79 -9.81
N ASN A 126 -13.53 -12.41 -10.63
CA ASN A 126 -13.97 -13.22 -11.78
C ASN A 126 -12.87 -13.36 -12.84
N ASN A 127 -12.00 -12.36 -12.96
CA ASN A 127 -10.87 -12.31 -13.88
C ASN A 127 -9.56 -12.82 -13.25
N LEU A 128 -9.63 -13.47 -12.08
CA LEU A 128 -8.44 -13.96 -11.39
C LEU A 128 -7.91 -15.23 -12.06
N THR A 129 -6.63 -15.22 -12.37
CA THR A 129 -5.91 -16.36 -12.93
C THR A 129 -4.78 -16.79 -12.01
N HIS A 130 -4.71 -18.08 -11.70
CA HIS A 130 -3.68 -18.69 -10.86
C HIS A 130 -2.61 -19.38 -11.72
N LEU A 131 -1.38 -18.89 -11.67
CA LEU A 131 -0.21 -19.44 -12.33
C LEU A 131 0.55 -20.37 -11.36
N LYS A 132 0.02 -21.55 -11.10
CA LYS A 132 0.54 -22.52 -10.10
C LYS A 132 2.03 -22.78 -10.22
N SER A 133 2.55 -22.91 -11.46
CA SER A 133 3.96 -23.18 -11.72
C SER A 133 4.92 -22.06 -11.32
N TYR A 134 4.40 -20.92 -10.90
CA TYR A 134 5.16 -19.71 -10.52
C TYR A 134 4.72 -19.13 -9.17
N ALA A 135 3.92 -19.86 -8.37
CA ALA A 135 3.35 -19.37 -7.11
C ALA A 135 2.76 -17.94 -7.24
N THR A 136 2.15 -17.65 -8.38
CA THR A 136 1.72 -16.30 -8.79
C THR A 136 0.25 -16.29 -9.18
N ALA A 137 -0.43 -15.20 -8.89
CA ALA A 137 -1.76 -14.92 -9.43
C ALA A 137 -1.79 -13.55 -10.12
N TYR A 138 -2.72 -13.37 -11.05
CA TYR A 138 -3.02 -12.05 -11.57
C TYR A 138 -4.53 -11.85 -11.77
N MET A 139 -4.92 -10.58 -11.72
CA MET A 139 -6.28 -10.12 -11.99
C MET A 139 -6.22 -8.97 -12.99
N TYR A 140 -7.35 -8.70 -13.65
CA TYR A 140 -7.48 -7.47 -14.44
C TYR A 140 -8.88 -6.87 -14.32
N ILE A 141 -8.96 -5.57 -14.54
CA ILE A 141 -10.20 -4.82 -14.66
C ILE A 141 -10.11 -4.02 -15.95
N ASN A 142 -11.00 -4.33 -16.87
CA ASN A 142 -11.08 -3.64 -18.17
C ASN A 142 -11.88 -2.34 -18.05
N ARG A 143 -11.79 -1.49 -19.07
CA ARG A 143 -12.51 -0.22 -19.13
C ARG A 143 -14.03 -0.40 -19.09
N VAL A 144 -14.55 -1.40 -19.75
CA VAL A 144 -16.00 -1.67 -19.80
C VAL A 144 -16.56 -1.89 -18.39
N ASP A 145 -15.85 -2.66 -17.56
CA ASP A 145 -16.26 -2.88 -16.17
C ASP A 145 -16.09 -1.63 -15.31
N LEU A 146 -15.03 -0.84 -15.53
CA LEU A 146 -14.84 0.43 -14.84
C LEU A 146 -15.98 1.41 -15.14
N GLU A 147 -16.37 1.55 -16.40
CA GLU A 147 -17.49 2.41 -16.84
C GLU A 147 -18.84 1.86 -16.33
N ARG A 148 -19.09 0.56 -16.49
CA ARG A 148 -20.32 -0.11 -16.05
C ARG A 148 -20.61 0.06 -14.57
N PHE A 149 -19.56 0.06 -13.74
CA PHE A 149 -19.69 0.10 -12.29
C PHE A 149 -19.44 1.48 -11.68
N ASP A 150 -19.36 2.54 -12.52
CA ASP A 150 -19.14 3.93 -12.07
C ASP A 150 -17.90 4.02 -11.16
N TYR A 151 -16.77 3.45 -11.64
CA TYR A 151 -15.51 3.42 -10.92
C TYR A 151 -15.07 4.80 -10.46
N LYS A 152 -14.67 4.92 -9.20
CA LYS A 152 -14.06 6.12 -8.63
C LYS A 152 -12.66 5.83 -8.15
N LYS A 153 -11.81 6.85 -8.22
CA LYS A 153 -10.44 6.75 -7.69
C LYS A 153 -10.48 6.29 -6.23
N GLY A 154 -9.83 5.16 -5.94
CA GLY A 154 -9.84 4.50 -4.63
C GLY A 154 -10.61 3.18 -4.61
N ASP A 155 -11.59 2.96 -5.51
CA ASP A 155 -12.38 1.72 -5.52
C ASP A 155 -11.55 0.46 -5.78
N SER A 156 -10.39 0.58 -6.43
CA SER A 156 -9.47 -0.54 -6.67
C SER A 156 -8.41 -0.74 -5.57
N GLU A 157 -8.42 0.10 -4.53
CA GLU A 157 -7.40 0.03 -3.47
C GLU A 157 -7.48 -1.30 -2.72
N GLY A 158 -6.32 -1.97 -2.57
CA GLY A 158 -6.21 -3.23 -1.83
C GLY A 158 -6.76 -4.48 -2.54
N ILE A 159 -7.42 -4.37 -3.71
CA ILE A 159 -7.99 -5.54 -4.42
C ILE A 159 -6.90 -6.57 -4.76
N VAL A 160 -5.69 -6.14 -5.09
CA VAL A 160 -4.56 -7.03 -5.39
C VAL A 160 -4.26 -8.01 -4.26
N ASN A 161 -4.53 -7.66 -3.00
CA ASN A 161 -4.27 -8.52 -1.84
C ASN A 161 -5.15 -9.77 -1.83
N TYR A 162 -6.33 -9.74 -2.45
CA TYR A 162 -7.17 -10.95 -2.55
C TYR A 162 -6.51 -12.07 -3.33
N GLY A 163 -5.64 -11.76 -4.29
CA GLY A 163 -4.88 -12.79 -5.00
C GLY A 163 -3.88 -13.53 -4.12
N LEU A 164 -3.34 -12.86 -3.09
CA LEU A 164 -2.46 -13.48 -2.09
C LEU A 164 -3.21 -14.38 -1.09
N SER A 165 -4.55 -14.34 -1.07
CA SER A 165 -5.37 -15.26 -0.26
C SER A 165 -5.48 -16.65 -0.88
N LEU A 166 -5.07 -16.83 -2.13
CA LEU A 166 -4.98 -18.15 -2.74
C LEU A 166 -3.84 -18.96 -2.10
N LYS A 167 -4.13 -20.22 -1.84
CA LYS A 167 -3.10 -21.16 -1.37
C LYS A 167 -1.94 -21.23 -2.36
N ASP A 168 -0.72 -21.25 -1.84
CA ASP A 168 0.52 -21.38 -2.61
C ASP A 168 0.81 -20.19 -3.57
N VAL A 169 0.20 -19.01 -3.34
CA VAL A 169 0.50 -17.78 -4.06
C VAL A 169 1.33 -16.86 -3.18
N ILE A 170 2.50 -16.47 -3.66
CA ILE A 170 3.40 -15.51 -2.98
C ILE A 170 3.53 -14.18 -3.73
N PHE A 171 3.09 -14.12 -4.98
CA PHE A 171 3.13 -12.91 -5.79
C PHE A 171 1.80 -12.70 -6.52
N CYS A 172 1.27 -11.46 -6.48
CA CYS A 172 0.06 -11.11 -7.18
C CYS A 172 0.18 -9.77 -7.89
N ALA A 173 -0.37 -9.71 -9.12
CA ALA A 173 -0.51 -8.49 -9.92
C ALA A 173 -1.98 -8.20 -10.21
N ILE A 174 -2.36 -6.91 -10.25
CA ILE A 174 -3.63 -6.47 -10.82
C ILE A 174 -3.36 -5.43 -11.89
N PHE A 175 -3.99 -5.61 -13.05
CA PHE A 175 -3.91 -4.74 -14.22
C PHE A 175 -5.23 -3.99 -14.37
N ILE A 176 -5.20 -2.66 -14.34
CA ILE A 176 -6.38 -1.80 -14.37
C ILE A 176 -6.22 -0.83 -15.51
N GLU A 177 -7.10 -0.88 -16.51
CA GLU A 177 -7.11 0.07 -17.62
C GLU A 177 -7.47 1.47 -17.10
N ASP A 178 -6.87 2.51 -17.66
CA ASP A 178 -7.20 3.88 -17.29
C ASP A 178 -8.46 4.33 -18.05
N ILE A 179 -9.44 4.87 -17.31
CA ILE A 179 -10.68 5.40 -17.91
C ILE A 179 -10.40 6.65 -18.75
N ASN A 180 -9.47 7.50 -18.31
CA ASN A 180 -9.23 8.81 -18.91
C ASN A 180 -8.14 8.77 -19.98
N ASP A 181 -7.23 7.80 -19.88
CA ASP A 181 -6.06 7.66 -20.75
C ASP A 181 -6.10 6.25 -21.39
N GLY A 182 -6.71 6.17 -22.56
CA GLY A 182 -7.16 4.95 -23.23
C GLY A 182 -6.13 3.87 -23.49
N ASP A 183 -4.87 4.22 -23.46
CA ASP A 183 -3.76 3.33 -23.78
C ASP A 183 -2.81 3.15 -22.60
N ASN A 184 -3.27 3.37 -21.37
CA ASN A 184 -2.48 3.16 -20.17
C ASN A 184 -3.13 2.16 -19.21
N VAL A 185 -2.29 1.30 -18.64
CA VAL A 185 -2.66 0.32 -17.62
C VAL A 185 -1.89 0.64 -16.35
N LYS A 186 -2.62 0.92 -15.27
CA LYS A 186 -2.08 0.98 -13.92
C LYS A 186 -1.93 -0.43 -13.38
N ILE A 187 -0.77 -0.74 -12.81
CA ILE A 187 -0.51 -2.06 -12.24
C ILE A 187 -0.18 -1.91 -10.76
N SER A 188 -0.72 -2.81 -9.95
CA SER A 188 -0.30 -2.96 -8.55
C SER A 188 0.22 -4.37 -8.33
N PHE A 189 1.33 -4.44 -7.62
CA PHE A 189 2.01 -5.69 -7.27
C PHE A 189 2.04 -5.87 -5.76
N ARG A 190 1.83 -7.09 -5.31
CA ARG A 190 2.00 -7.49 -3.90
C ARG A 190 2.70 -8.83 -3.82
N SER A 191 3.51 -9.00 -2.79
CA SER A 191 4.18 -10.28 -2.52
C SER A 191 4.19 -10.61 -1.03
N ILE A 192 4.46 -11.87 -0.72
CA ILE A 192 4.68 -12.39 0.63
C ILE A 192 6.11 -12.93 0.70
N GLY A 193 6.74 -12.83 1.88
CA GLY A 193 8.11 -13.30 2.08
C GLY A 193 9.14 -12.46 1.33
N ASP A 194 10.16 -13.12 0.79
CA ASP A 194 11.36 -12.47 0.29
C ASP A 194 11.30 -12.06 -1.19
N PHE A 195 10.19 -12.29 -1.88
CA PHE A 195 10.07 -11.87 -3.29
C PHE A 195 9.95 -10.34 -3.40
N PRO A 196 10.97 -9.64 -3.95
CA PRO A 196 10.98 -8.19 -4.01
C PRO A 196 10.14 -7.67 -5.18
N CYS A 197 8.82 -7.54 -5.00
CA CYS A 197 7.94 -7.10 -6.08
C CYS A 197 8.24 -5.67 -6.58
N ASN A 198 8.93 -4.84 -5.78
CA ASN A 198 9.39 -3.54 -6.22
C ASN A 198 10.48 -3.63 -7.31
N LYS A 199 11.42 -4.57 -7.17
CA LYS A 199 12.44 -4.81 -8.21
C LYS A 199 11.82 -5.34 -9.48
N PHE A 200 10.85 -6.27 -9.36
CA PHE A 200 10.08 -6.73 -10.50
C PHE A 200 9.38 -5.57 -11.23
N ALA A 201 8.77 -4.65 -10.49
CA ALA A 201 8.11 -3.47 -11.05
C ALA A 201 9.09 -2.49 -11.72
N GLU A 202 10.25 -2.22 -11.09
CA GLU A 202 11.31 -1.37 -11.63
C GLU A 202 11.88 -1.92 -12.94
N GLU A 203 12.16 -3.22 -12.98
CA GLU A 203 12.79 -3.88 -14.13
C GLU A 203 11.85 -4.06 -15.33
N ASN A 204 10.53 -4.19 -15.11
CA ASN A 204 9.61 -4.63 -16.17
C ASN A 204 8.45 -3.67 -16.45
N PHE A 205 8.06 -2.77 -15.52
CA PHE A 205 6.82 -2.01 -15.63
C PHE A 205 6.94 -0.52 -15.27
N ASN A 206 8.11 0.07 -15.44
CA ASN A 206 8.33 1.49 -15.13
C ASN A 206 7.79 1.89 -13.74
N GLY A 207 8.04 1.04 -12.75
CA GLY A 207 7.42 1.11 -11.44
C GLY A 207 8.39 1.22 -10.29
N GLY A 208 7.89 0.92 -9.09
CA GLY A 208 8.66 0.92 -7.84
C GLY A 208 7.77 0.92 -6.62
N GLY A 209 8.38 0.93 -5.44
CA GLY A 209 7.66 0.91 -4.17
C GLY A 209 8.42 0.19 -3.07
N HIS A 210 7.68 -0.39 -2.13
CA HIS A 210 8.22 -1.24 -1.07
C HIS A 210 8.49 -2.65 -1.56
N ILE A 211 9.31 -3.41 -0.83
CA ILE A 211 9.70 -4.79 -1.19
C ILE A 211 8.47 -5.65 -1.53
N ASN A 212 7.44 -5.60 -0.70
CA ASN A 212 6.23 -6.41 -0.85
C ASN A 212 5.00 -5.66 -1.37
N ALA A 213 5.12 -4.35 -1.69
CA ALA A 213 4.02 -3.51 -2.17
C ALA A 213 4.53 -2.47 -3.16
N SER A 214 4.30 -2.67 -4.43
CA SER A 214 4.78 -1.78 -5.49
C SER A 214 3.71 -1.51 -6.55
N GLY A 215 3.96 -0.55 -7.38
CA GLY A 215 3.12 -0.21 -8.53
C GLY A 215 3.94 -0.10 -9.80
N GLY A 216 3.26 -0.12 -10.94
CA GLY A 216 3.85 0.07 -12.24
C GLY A 216 2.84 0.60 -13.25
N ARG A 217 3.32 0.84 -14.47
CA ARG A 217 2.51 1.28 -15.59
C ARG A 217 2.93 0.55 -16.87
N PHE A 218 1.97 0.38 -17.76
CA PHE A 218 2.21 -0.20 -19.07
C PHE A 218 1.42 0.60 -20.13
N GLU A 219 2.08 1.00 -21.20
CA GLU A 219 1.44 1.66 -22.34
C GLU A 219 0.81 0.60 -23.24
N GLY A 220 -0.50 0.67 -23.40
CA GLY A 220 -1.32 -0.27 -24.17
C GLY A 220 -2.50 -0.81 -23.38
N SER A 221 -3.15 -1.86 -23.90
CA SER A 221 -4.30 -2.50 -23.25
C SER A 221 -3.88 -3.45 -22.13
N ALA A 222 -4.82 -3.76 -21.23
CA ALA A 222 -4.62 -4.77 -20.18
C ALA A 222 -4.19 -6.12 -20.75
N LYS A 223 -4.75 -6.51 -21.92
CA LYS A 223 -4.38 -7.74 -22.62
C LYS A 223 -2.89 -7.76 -22.98
N LYS A 224 -2.35 -6.67 -23.57
CA LYS A 224 -0.92 -6.56 -23.92
C LYS A 224 -0.04 -6.55 -22.66
N ALA A 225 -0.47 -5.86 -21.61
CA ALA A 225 0.25 -5.84 -20.33
C ALA A 225 0.34 -7.24 -19.71
N ILE A 226 -0.75 -8.01 -19.75
CA ILE A 226 -0.79 -9.39 -19.27
C ILE A 226 0.08 -10.31 -20.14
N GLU A 227 0.01 -10.20 -21.47
CA GLU A 227 0.89 -10.96 -22.38
C GLU A 227 2.36 -10.71 -22.07
N TYR A 228 2.73 -9.46 -21.82
CA TYR A 228 4.10 -9.11 -21.40
C TYR A 228 4.43 -9.69 -20.01
N PHE A 229 3.53 -9.57 -19.04
CA PHE A 229 3.70 -10.17 -17.71
C PHE A 229 3.95 -11.68 -17.79
N LEU A 230 3.14 -12.39 -18.58
CA LEU A 230 3.29 -13.84 -18.79
C LEU A 230 4.61 -14.22 -19.48
N LYS A 231 5.16 -13.32 -20.30
CA LYS A 231 6.47 -13.52 -20.96
C LYS A 231 7.62 -13.35 -19.97
N VAL A 232 7.53 -12.45 -18.99
CA VAL A 232 8.64 -12.14 -18.08
C VAL A 232 8.62 -12.97 -16.80
N ILE A 233 7.44 -13.40 -16.31
CA ILE A 233 7.32 -14.12 -15.04
C ILE A 233 8.15 -15.41 -14.97
N PRO A 234 8.36 -16.19 -16.04
CA PRO A 234 9.22 -17.37 -16.02
C PRO A 234 10.66 -17.09 -15.59
N ASN A 235 11.19 -15.90 -15.86
CA ASN A 235 12.56 -15.51 -15.49
C ASN A 235 12.74 -15.39 -13.97
N TYR A 236 11.65 -15.32 -13.21
CA TYR A 236 11.65 -15.18 -11.76
C TYR A 236 11.29 -16.49 -11.03
N LYS A 237 11.12 -17.59 -11.75
CA LYS A 237 10.68 -18.88 -11.20
C LYS A 237 11.47 -19.30 -9.96
N ASN A 238 12.79 -19.20 -10.00
CA ASN A 238 13.67 -19.62 -8.88
C ASN A 238 13.56 -18.70 -7.65
N LYS A 239 12.99 -17.51 -7.78
CA LYS A 239 12.73 -16.58 -6.67
C LYS A 239 11.29 -16.71 -6.14
N LEU A 240 10.42 -17.40 -6.89
CA LEU A 240 9.01 -17.59 -6.59
C LEU A 240 8.70 -18.99 -6.04
N LEU A 241 9.62 -19.93 -6.12
CA LEU A 241 9.54 -21.29 -5.62
C LEU A 241 10.68 -21.60 -4.65
#